data_2c2d9f0a8d3306c813ca6eaeebf503f2
#
_entry.id   2c2d9f0a8d3306c813ca6eaeebf503f2
#
_cell.length_a   1.000
_cell.length_b   1.000
_cell.length_c   1.000
_cell.angle_alpha   90.00
_cell.angle_beta   90.00
_cell.angle_gamma   90.00
#
_symmetry.space_group_name_H-M   'P 1'
#
loop_
_entity.id
_entity.type
_entity.pdbx_description
1 polymer ?
#
loop_
_entity_poly.entity_id
_entity_poly.type
_entity_poly.pdbx_seq_one_letter_code
_entity_poly.pdbx_strand_id
1 'polypeptide(L)'
;FDFILIEGAGGIAVPIYEGTDDFYMTKDLINDCADCVISVLPSKLGAISDAIVHQDYVNQNVSASNFLIMNRYTDSYIEKDNQMTIGKLTNKTVYTFEEHATYENFSEAFLKQLIGVKNELHTTT
;
A
#
# COMPACT_ATOMS: atom_id res chain seq x y z
N PHE A 1 7.78 -21.25 -2.75
CA PHE A 1 7.45 -20.21 -1.74
C PHE A 1 5.96 -19.94 -1.75
N ASP A 2 5.38 -19.72 -0.57
CA ASP A 2 3.98 -19.30 -0.47
C ASP A 2 3.82 -17.81 -0.74
N PHE A 3 4.80 -17.02 -0.30
CA PHE A 3 4.84 -15.57 -0.50
C PHE A 3 6.26 -15.10 -0.79
N ILE A 4 6.36 -14.08 -1.64
CA ILE A 4 7.59 -13.33 -1.86
C ILE A 4 7.27 -11.88 -1.58
N LEU A 5 7.99 -11.27 -0.64
CA LEU A 5 7.84 -9.87 -0.27
C LEU A 5 8.99 -9.07 -0.87
N ILE A 6 8.65 -8.04 -1.64
CA ILE A 6 9.62 -7.13 -2.25
C ILE A 6 9.43 -5.75 -1.66
N GLU A 7 10.45 -5.22 -1.02
CA GLU A 7 10.44 -3.84 -0.51
C GLU A 7 11.02 -2.91 -1.56
N GLY A 8 10.23 -1.90 -1.95
CA GLY A 8 10.69 -0.85 -2.85
C GLY A 8 11.58 0.16 -2.13
N ALA A 9 12.47 0.78 -2.88
CA ALA A 9 13.32 1.86 -2.39
C ALA A 9 12.77 3.21 -2.85
N GLY A 10 12.62 4.15 -1.91
CA GLY A 10 12.11 5.48 -2.20
C GLY A 10 10.59 5.53 -2.35
N GLY A 11 10.09 6.58 -3.00
CA GLY A 11 8.66 6.77 -3.23
C GLY A 11 8.13 5.95 -4.39
N ILE A 12 6.80 5.95 -4.57
CA ILE A 12 6.15 5.18 -5.64
C ILE A 12 6.46 5.70 -7.04
N ALA A 13 6.66 7.01 -7.18
CA ALA A 13 6.84 7.66 -8.48
C ALA A 13 8.31 7.92 -8.78
N VAL A 14 9.15 6.91 -8.65
CA VAL A 14 10.60 7.05 -8.84
C VAL A 14 11.12 6.07 -9.89
N PRO A 15 12.18 6.45 -10.62
CA PRO A 15 12.85 5.53 -11.52
C PRO A 15 13.71 4.52 -10.76
N ILE A 16 13.71 3.29 -11.23
CA ILE A 16 14.63 2.24 -10.80
C ILE A 16 15.84 2.21 -11.71
N TYR A 17 15.60 2.39 -13.02
CA TYR A 17 16.63 2.35 -14.04
C TYR A 17 16.36 3.46 -15.06
N GLU A 18 17.41 4.17 -15.45
CA GLU A 18 17.38 5.19 -16.49
C GLU A 18 18.06 4.66 -17.75
N GLY A 19 17.27 4.47 -18.81
CA GLY A 19 17.76 4.14 -20.13
C GLY A 19 18.15 5.37 -20.91
N THR A 20 18.51 5.18 -22.20
CA THR A 20 18.92 6.29 -23.08
C THR A 20 17.74 7.21 -23.38
N ASP A 21 16.57 6.66 -23.62
CA ASP A 21 15.37 7.40 -24.05
C ASP A 21 14.17 7.20 -23.13
N ASP A 22 14.29 6.35 -22.12
CA ASP A 22 13.17 5.99 -21.23
C ASP A 22 13.63 5.69 -19.81
N PHE A 23 12.66 5.54 -18.94
CA PHE A 23 12.89 5.16 -17.54
C PHE A 23 12.11 3.90 -17.22
N TYR A 24 12.74 2.99 -16.47
CA TYR A 24 12.03 1.89 -15.82
C TYR A 24 11.67 2.32 -14.41
N MET A 25 10.38 2.54 -14.17
CA MET A 25 9.85 3.10 -12.93
C MET A 25 9.43 2.01 -11.95
N THR A 26 9.27 2.37 -10.69
CA THR A 26 8.72 1.46 -9.67
C THR A 26 7.38 0.85 -10.13
N LYS A 27 6.49 1.65 -10.73
CA LYS A 27 5.22 1.15 -11.28
C LYS A 27 5.40 0.04 -12.32
N ASP A 28 6.44 0.12 -13.13
CA ASP A 28 6.74 -0.88 -14.16
C ASP A 28 7.16 -2.20 -13.53
N LEU A 29 8.00 -2.14 -12.50
CA LEU A 29 8.39 -3.34 -11.73
C LEU A 29 7.15 -3.98 -11.07
N ILE A 30 6.29 -3.18 -10.48
CA ILE A 30 5.06 -3.68 -9.86
C ILE A 30 4.20 -4.40 -10.90
N ASN A 31 3.96 -3.77 -12.04
CA ASN A 31 3.13 -4.37 -13.10
C ASN A 31 3.76 -5.60 -13.72
N ASP A 32 5.08 -5.70 -13.73
CA ASP A 32 5.77 -6.85 -14.29
C ASP A 32 5.78 -8.07 -13.35
N CYS A 33 5.77 -7.88 -12.03
CA CYS A 33 6.01 -9.00 -11.13
C CYS A 33 5.15 -9.07 -9.87
N ALA A 34 4.38 -8.03 -9.51
CA ALA A 34 3.62 -8.03 -8.27
C ALA A 34 2.17 -8.42 -8.48
N ASP A 35 1.65 -9.27 -7.60
CA ASP A 35 0.24 -9.64 -7.56
C ASP A 35 -0.56 -8.69 -6.66
N CYS A 36 0.13 -8.02 -5.75
CA CYS A 36 -0.46 -7.15 -4.75
C CYS A 36 0.53 -6.06 -4.35
N VAL A 37 0.03 -4.87 -4.08
CA VAL A 37 0.81 -3.75 -3.56
C VAL A 37 0.32 -3.41 -2.16
N ILE A 38 1.26 -3.26 -1.25
CA ILE A 38 0.97 -2.75 0.10
C ILE A 38 1.64 -1.39 0.22
N SER A 39 0.82 -0.34 0.30
CA SER A 39 1.28 1.03 0.48
C SER A 39 1.34 1.36 1.97
N VAL A 40 2.52 1.69 2.45
CA VAL A 40 2.74 2.01 3.87
C VAL A 40 3.07 3.49 3.97
N LEU A 41 2.17 4.25 4.60
CA LEU A 41 2.29 5.69 4.77
C LEU A 41 2.35 6.04 6.27
N PRO A 42 3.20 7.00 6.66
CA PRO A 42 3.24 7.40 8.06
C PRO A 42 1.98 8.16 8.48
N SER A 43 1.48 7.85 9.67
CA SER A 43 0.38 8.57 10.29
C SER A 43 0.90 9.84 10.94
N LYS A 44 0.97 10.93 10.18
CA LYS A 44 1.53 12.22 10.60
C LYS A 44 0.75 13.37 9.99
N LEU A 45 1.15 14.59 10.31
CA LEU A 45 0.61 15.79 9.67
C LEU A 45 0.84 15.71 8.15
N GLY A 46 -0.22 15.98 7.38
CA GLY A 46 -0.18 15.84 5.93
C GLY A 46 -0.56 14.46 5.40
N ALA A 47 -0.92 13.53 6.28
CA ALA A 47 -1.25 12.14 5.90
C ALA A 47 -2.38 12.05 4.88
N ILE A 48 -3.40 12.91 4.97
CA ILE A 48 -4.53 12.90 4.02
C ILE A 48 -4.03 13.21 2.61
N SER A 49 -3.28 14.31 2.45
CA SER A 49 -2.73 14.69 1.15
C SER A 49 -1.80 13.62 0.59
N ASP A 50 -0.89 13.12 1.41
CA ASP A 50 0.05 12.08 0.99
C ASP A 50 -0.69 10.82 0.52
N ALA A 51 -1.72 10.41 1.26
CA ALA A 51 -2.51 9.22 0.91
C ALA A 51 -3.29 9.41 -0.40
N ILE A 52 -3.91 10.56 -0.60
CA ILE A 52 -4.71 10.83 -1.81
C ILE A 52 -3.81 10.87 -3.05
N VAL A 53 -2.70 11.60 -2.98
CA VAL A 53 -1.76 11.69 -4.11
C VAL A 53 -1.16 10.31 -4.43
N HIS A 54 -0.74 9.59 -3.42
CA HIS A 54 -0.19 8.24 -3.59
C HIS A 54 -1.22 7.28 -4.20
N GLN A 55 -2.43 7.27 -3.67
CA GLN A 55 -3.49 6.36 -4.13
C GLN A 55 -3.94 6.69 -5.55
N ASP A 56 -4.02 7.97 -5.91
CA ASP A 56 -4.35 8.38 -7.28
C ASP A 56 -3.29 7.89 -8.26
N TYR A 57 -2.02 8.00 -7.90
CA TYR A 57 -0.93 7.48 -8.72
C TYR A 57 -1.03 5.96 -8.89
N VAL A 58 -1.26 5.25 -7.81
CA VAL A 58 -1.41 3.79 -7.84
C VAL A 58 -2.60 3.39 -8.72
N ASN A 59 -3.75 4.03 -8.55
CA ASN A 59 -4.95 3.73 -9.32
C ASN A 59 -4.75 3.94 -10.83
N GLN A 60 -3.97 4.95 -11.21
CA GLN A 60 -3.73 5.28 -12.62
C GLN A 60 -2.68 4.41 -13.28
N ASN A 61 -1.74 3.86 -12.51
CA ASN A 61 -0.53 3.25 -13.05
C ASN A 61 -0.34 1.77 -12.70
N VAL A 62 -1.09 1.25 -11.74
CA VAL A 62 -0.90 -0.11 -11.22
C VAL A 62 -2.21 -0.87 -11.30
N SER A 63 -2.18 -2.05 -11.94
CA SER A 63 -3.36 -2.92 -12.08
C SER A 63 -3.52 -3.94 -10.97
N ALA A 64 -2.47 -4.19 -10.19
CA ALA A 64 -2.51 -5.14 -9.08
C ALA A 64 -3.45 -4.68 -7.96
N SER A 65 -3.97 -5.64 -7.17
CA SER A 65 -4.68 -5.33 -5.94
C SER A 65 -3.80 -4.52 -5.01
N ASN A 66 -4.37 -3.51 -4.33
CA ASN A 66 -3.57 -2.65 -3.48
C ASN A 66 -4.25 -2.40 -2.14
N PHE A 67 -3.44 -2.29 -1.11
CA PHE A 67 -3.84 -2.06 0.28
C PHE A 67 -3.11 -0.86 0.83
N LEU A 68 -3.75 -0.14 1.75
CA LEU A 68 -3.21 1.06 2.37
C LEU A 68 -3.10 0.87 3.88
N ILE A 69 -1.91 1.09 4.41
CA ILE A 69 -1.63 1.00 5.83
C ILE A 69 -1.08 2.33 6.34
N MET A 70 -1.68 2.86 7.39
CA MET A 70 -1.12 3.99 8.15
C MET A 70 -0.20 3.41 9.22
N ASN A 71 1.09 3.67 9.08
CA ASN A 71 2.13 3.21 10.01
C ASN A 71 2.41 4.25 11.10
N ARG A 72 2.96 3.81 12.21
CA ARG A 72 3.23 4.65 13.39
C ARG A 72 1.97 5.33 13.92
N TYR A 73 0.88 4.61 13.86
CA TYR A 73 -0.41 5.09 14.31
C TYR A 73 -0.46 5.13 15.85
N THR A 74 -0.86 6.26 16.43
CA THR A 74 -0.91 6.42 17.88
C THR A 74 -2.34 6.47 18.44
N ASP A 75 -3.33 6.28 17.57
CA ASP A 75 -4.74 6.23 17.94
C ASP A 75 -5.27 7.53 18.54
N SER A 76 -4.68 8.67 18.18
CA SER A 76 -5.18 9.98 18.58
C SER A 76 -6.48 10.32 17.84
N TYR A 77 -7.23 11.29 18.37
CA TYR A 77 -8.46 11.76 17.73
C TYR A 77 -8.22 12.22 16.29
N ILE A 78 -7.13 12.96 16.06
CA ILE A 78 -6.79 13.47 14.74
C ILE A 78 -6.48 12.32 13.79
N GLU A 79 -5.74 11.32 14.23
CA GLU A 79 -5.39 10.15 13.40
C GLU A 79 -6.60 9.31 13.06
N LYS A 80 -7.52 9.12 14.00
CA LYS A 80 -8.80 8.43 13.73
C LYS A 80 -9.62 9.18 12.69
N ASP A 81 -9.70 10.49 12.81
CA ASP A 81 -10.40 11.33 11.84
C ASP A 81 -9.73 11.28 10.46
N ASN A 82 -8.41 11.35 10.41
CA ASN A 82 -7.64 11.22 9.16
C ASN A 82 -7.87 9.85 8.51
N GLN A 83 -7.85 8.78 9.28
CA GLN A 83 -8.12 7.44 8.78
C GLN A 83 -9.50 7.35 8.12
N MET A 84 -10.51 7.88 8.77
CA MET A 84 -11.88 7.91 8.23
C MET A 84 -11.96 8.72 6.95
N THR A 85 -11.35 9.90 6.94
CA THR A 85 -11.35 10.78 5.77
C THR A 85 -10.64 10.15 4.59
N ILE A 86 -9.47 9.57 4.80
CA ILE A 86 -8.73 8.87 3.75
C ILE A 86 -9.56 7.70 3.20
N GLY A 87 -10.18 6.91 4.07
CA GLY A 87 -11.03 5.80 3.65
C GLY A 87 -12.19 6.24 2.77
N LYS A 88 -12.84 7.35 3.11
CA LYS A 88 -13.95 7.91 2.33
C LYS A 88 -13.48 8.44 0.97
N LEU A 89 -12.38 9.19 0.97
CA LEU A 89 -11.86 9.81 -0.26
C LEU A 89 -11.26 8.80 -1.24
N THR A 90 -10.66 7.74 -0.73
CA THR A 90 -10.03 6.71 -1.57
C THR A 90 -10.96 5.53 -1.86
N ASN A 91 -12.07 5.43 -1.17
CA ASN A 91 -12.98 4.28 -1.19
C ASN A 91 -12.24 2.96 -0.87
N LYS A 92 -11.33 3.02 0.07
CA LYS A 92 -10.56 1.88 0.53
C LYS A 92 -10.64 1.70 2.04
N THR A 93 -10.49 0.46 2.49
CA THR A 93 -10.24 0.20 3.90
C THR A 93 -8.83 0.64 4.24
N VAL A 94 -8.68 1.51 5.22
CA VAL A 94 -7.38 1.99 5.69
C VAL A 94 -7.03 1.20 6.94
N TYR A 95 -6.00 0.36 6.83
CA TYR A 95 -5.49 -0.39 7.95
C TYR A 95 -4.49 0.46 8.74
N THR A 96 -4.29 0.14 10.00
CA THR A 96 -3.37 0.85 10.88
C THR A 96 -2.37 -0.11 11.49
N PHE A 97 -1.15 0.37 11.71
CA PHE A 97 -0.14 -0.35 12.45
C PHE A 97 0.44 0.62 13.49
N GLU A 98 0.26 0.29 14.75
CA GLU A 98 0.60 1.20 15.85
C GLU A 98 2.10 1.38 16.01
N GLU A 99 2.48 2.56 16.49
CA GLU A 99 3.86 2.82 16.88
C GLU A 99 4.28 1.85 17.99
N HIS A 100 5.48 1.30 17.88
CA HIS A 100 6.02 0.27 18.78
C HIS A 100 5.28 -1.08 18.78
N ALA A 101 4.34 -1.30 17.85
CA ALA A 101 3.71 -2.59 17.68
C ALA A 101 4.69 -3.63 17.12
N THR A 102 4.38 -4.91 17.39
CA THR A 102 5.14 -6.03 16.86
C THR A 102 4.33 -6.75 15.77
N TYR A 103 4.95 -7.74 15.11
CA TYR A 103 4.27 -8.53 14.09
C TYR A 103 2.98 -9.20 14.61
N GLU A 104 2.88 -9.47 15.90
CA GLU A 104 1.69 -10.07 16.51
C GLU A 104 0.48 -9.13 16.52
N ASN A 105 0.70 -7.84 16.32
CA ASN A 105 -0.35 -6.83 16.32
C ASN A 105 -0.93 -6.55 14.94
N PHE A 106 -0.53 -7.30 13.91
CA PHE A 106 -1.12 -7.16 12.58
C PHE A 106 -2.62 -7.47 12.59
N SER A 107 -3.37 -6.67 11.86
CA SER A 107 -4.81 -6.85 11.70
C SER A 107 -5.13 -8.20 11.06
N GLU A 108 -5.97 -9.00 11.71
CA GLU A 108 -6.48 -10.23 11.11
C GLU A 108 -7.26 -9.97 9.83
N ALA A 109 -8.02 -8.88 9.79
CA ALA A 109 -8.78 -8.48 8.61
C ALA A 109 -7.87 -8.25 7.41
N PHE A 110 -6.74 -7.57 7.62
CA PHE A 110 -5.73 -7.35 6.58
C PHE A 110 -5.12 -8.67 6.10
N LEU A 111 -4.73 -9.54 7.03
CA LEU A 111 -4.14 -10.83 6.68
C LEU A 111 -5.12 -11.72 5.90
N LYS A 112 -6.39 -11.69 6.26
CA LYS A 112 -7.45 -12.40 5.51
C LYS A 112 -7.61 -11.86 4.09
N GLN A 113 -7.49 -10.55 3.90
CA GLN A 113 -7.54 -9.94 2.57
C GLN A 113 -6.35 -10.39 1.72
N LEU A 114 -5.15 -10.44 2.27
CA LEU A 114 -3.97 -10.95 1.57
C LEU A 114 -4.14 -12.42 1.15
N ILE A 115 -4.66 -13.26 2.03
CA ILE A 115 -4.94 -14.67 1.73
C ILE A 115 -6.01 -14.77 0.64
N GLY A 116 -7.03 -13.91 0.67
CA GLY A 116 -8.06 -13.83 -0.35
C GLY A 116 -7.48 -13.54 -1.73
N VAL A 117 -6.57 -12.58 -1.86
CA VAL A 117 -5.88 -12.29 -3.13
C VAL A 117 -5.12 -13.51 -3.63
N LYS A 118 -4.36 -14.19 -2.78
CA LYS A 118 -3.65 -15.43 -3.13
C LYS A 118 -4.61 -16.50 -3.66
N ASN A 119 -5.72 -16.70 -2.98
CA ASN A 119 -6.71 -17.72 -3.36
C ASN A 119 -7.39 -17.39 -4.70
N GLU A 120 -7.72 -16.13 -4.94
CA GLU A 120 -8.28 -15.69 -6.23
C GLU A 120 -7.32 -15.96 -7.38
N LEU A 121 -6.04 -15.67 -7.22
CA LEU A 121 -5.01 -15.95 -8.23
C LEU A 121 -4.91 -17.44 -8.54
N HIS A 122 -5.01 -18.30 -7.53
CA HIS A 122 -4.97 -19.75 -7.70
C HIS A 122 -6.25 -20.33 -8.33
N THR A 123 -7.40 -19.70 -8.12
CA THR A 123 -8.68 -20.18 -8.67
C THR A 123 -8.92 -19.75 -10.12
N THR A 124 -8.22 -18.72 -10.61
CA THR A 124 -8.34 -18.24 -11.99
C THR A 124 -7.44 -18.99 -12.98
N THR A 125 -6.61 -19.86 -12.47
CA THR A 125 -5.77 -20.73 -13.29
C THR A 125 -6.35 -22.12 -13.40
#